data_bf9f38e11e43c2bc6885ba22b0a1e857
#
_entry.id   bf9f38e11e43c2bc6885ba22b0a1e857
#
_cell.length_a   1.000
_cell.length_b   1.000
_cell.length_c   1.000
_cell.angle_alpha   90.00
_cell.angle_beta   90.00
_cell.angle_gamma   90.00
#
_symmetry.space_group_name_H-M   'P 1'
#
loop_
_entity.id
_entity.type
_entity.pdbx_description
1 polymer ?
#
loop_
_entity_poly.entity_id
_entity_poly.type
_entity_poly.pdbx_seq_one_letter_code
_entity_poly.pdbx_strand_id
1 'polypeptide(L)'
;MSDPGRMLVATTTKGAVMCWQCDHPEATRSDYLDVVYDKILRNGWAVQYVESERRPFAYTVGLHACGLPELLITAVTPKRALLVLNTVAQYCIRTDRPVLPGHTMELPDQLLEFVEVAQPDAHMGIAVGIYGHDVRALQLVWADANFRMPWSARFNPGGMRQPVLGRRETRCPLHPSDPRSDT
;
A
#
# COMPACT_ATOMS: atom_id res chain seq x y z
N MET A 1 -12.12 -13.96 -19.90
CA MET A 1 -12.54 -14.34 -18.54
C MET A 1 -11.44 -13.91 -17.61
N SER A 2 -11.64 -12.80 -16.91
CA SER A 2 -10.66 -12.24 -15.97
C SER A 2 -10.82 -12.99 -14.65
N ASP A 3 -9.74 -13.64 -14.23
CA ASP A 3 -9.65 -14.32 -12.93
C ASP A 3 -9.82 -13.27 -11.82
N PRO A 4 -10.83 -13.38 -10.93
CA PRO A 4 -10.96 -12.47 -9.80
C PRO A 4 -9.82 -12.79 -8.82
N GLY A 5 -8.82 -11.92 -8.76
CA GLY A 5 -7.65 -12.05 -7.92
C GLY A 5 -8.00 -12.48 -6.50
N ARG A 6 -7.31 -13.51 -6.03
CA ARG A 6 -7.50 -14.13 -4.71
C ARG A 6 -7.11 -13.14 -3.62
N MET A 7 -8.05 -12.80 -2.77
CA MET A 7 -7.90 -11.82 -1.69
C MET A 7 -7.36 -12.49 -0.43
N LEU A 8 -6.19 -12.07 0.03
CA LEU A 8 -5.55 -12.58 1.25
C LEU A 8 -5.57 -11.50 2.34
N VAL A 9 -6.09 -11.85 3.51
CA VAL A 9 -5.93 -11.01 4.71
C VAL A 9 -4.63 -11.38 5.39
N ALA A 10 -3.67 -10.47 5.43
CA ALA A 10 -2.46 -10.66 6.21
C ALA A 10 -2.77 -10.50 7.70
N THR A 11 -2.80 -11.60 8.45
CA THR A 11 -2.87 -11.59 9.91
C THR A 11 -1.49 -11.77 10.51
N THR A 12 -1.15 -10.95 11.49
CA THR A 12 0.06 -11.06 12.30
C THR A 12 -0.10 -12.17 13.34
N THR A 13 -0.18 -13.42 12.90
CA THR A 13 -0.07 -14.57 13.81
C THR A 13 0.76 -15.64 13.13
N LYS A 14 2.01 -15.80 13.59
CA LYS A 14 2.95 -16.86 13.22
C LYS A 14 2.98 -17.25 11.72
N GLY A 15 3.52 -16.39 10.87
CA GLY A 15 4.28 -16.85 9.68
C GLY A 15 3.54 -17.42 8.48
N ALA A 16 2.22 -17.57 8.50
CA ALA A 16 1.44 -18.04 7.36
C ALA A 16 0.49 -16.94 6.86
N VAL A 17 0.64 -16.55 5.61
CA VAL A 17 -0.38 -15.74 4.91
C VAL A 17 -1.49 -16.71 4.53
N MET A 18 -2.59 -16.72 5.28
CA MET A 18 -3.74 -17.57 5.00
C MET A 18 -4.79 -16.80 4.20
N CYS A 19 -5.35 -17.47 3.17
CA CYS A 19 -6.48 -16.95 2.43
C CYS A 19 -7.75 -17.14 3.27
N TRP A 20 -8.26 -16.05 3.88
CA TRP A 20 -9.47 -16.11 4.71
C TRP A 20 -10.66 -16.76 3.96
N GLN A 21 -10.83 -16.43 2.69
CA GLN A 21 -11.92 -16.97 1.88
C GLN A 21 -11.79 -18.47 1.59
N CYS A 22 -10.54 -19.01 1.55
CA CYS A 22 -10.32 -20.45 1.41
C CYS A 22 -10.65 -21.21 2.69
N ASP A 23 -10.43 -20.56 3.84
CA ASP A 23 -10.71 -21.14 5.16
C ASP A 23 -12.19 -21.01 5.53
N HIS A 24 -12.93 -20.11 4.86
CA HIS A 24 -14.34 -19.82 5.09
C HIS A 24 -15.13 -19.86 3.75
N PRO A 25 -15.27 -21.03 3.11
CA PRO A 25 -15.89 -21.14 1.77
C PRO A 25 -17.34 -20.70 1.73
N GLU A 26 -18.05 -20.78 2.86
CA GLU A 26 -19.47 -20.38 2.99
C GLU A 26 -19.66 -18.89 3.35
N ALA A 27 -18.56 -18.18 3.64
CA ALA A 27 -18.63 -16.79 4.07
C ALA A 27 -18.97 -15.84 2.91
N THR A 28 -19.81 -14.89 3.20
CA THR A 28 -20.22 -13.83 2.28
C THR A 28 -19.19 -12.70 2.23
N ARG A 29 -19.36 -11.79 1.27
CA ARG A 29 -18.57 -10.55 1.23
C ARG A 29 -18.79 -9.69 2.48
N SER A 30 -20.00 -9.72 3.05
CA SER A 30 -20.33 -8.99 4.28
C SER A 30 -19.50 -9.50 5.46
N ASP A 31 -19.45 -10.82 5.64
CA ASP A 31 -18.67 -11.45 6.71
C ASP A 31 -17.19 -11.09 6.60
N TYR A 32 -16.68 -11.00 5.37
CA TYR A 32 -15.31 -10.55 5.14
C TYR A 32 -15.08 -9.09 5.52
N LEU A 33 -16.02 -8.21 5.20
CA LEU A 33 -15.95 -6.79 5.58
C LEU A 33 -15.96 -6.64 7.10
N ASP A 34 -16.76 -7.42 7.82
CA ASP A 34 -16.81 -7.41 9.28
C ASP A 34 -15.45 -7.79 9.89
N VAL A 35 -14.76 -8.80 9.32
CA VAL A 35 -13.39 -9.15 9.74
C VAL A 35 -12.40 -8.01 9.48
N VAL A 36 -12.54 -7.30 8.37
CA VAL A 36 -11.68 -6.14 8.06
C VAL A 36 -11.98 -5.00 9.04
N TYR A 37 -13.24 -4.71 9.32
CA TYR A 37 -13.68 -3.73 10.31
C TYR A 37 -13.11 -4.02 11.70
N ASP A 38 -13.20 -5.25 12.16
CA ASP A 38 -12.64 -5.68 13.44
C ASP A 38 -11.14 -5.39 13.53
N LYS A 39 -10.40 -5.59 12.42
CA LYS A 39 -8.96 -5.29 12.39
C LYS A 39 -8.69 -3.79 12.42
N ILE A 40 -9.49 -3.00 11.70
CA ILE A 40 -9.38 -1.54 11.72
C ILE A 40 -9.62 -1.02 13.13
N LEU A 41 -10.65 -1.50 13.82
CA LEU A 41 -10.96 -1.11 15.19
C LEU A 41 -9.84 -1.44 16.18
N ARG A 42 -9.17 -2.58 16.02
CA ARG A 42 -8.10 -3.01 16.92
C ARG A 42 -6.76 -2.36 16.66
N ASN A 43 -6.43 -2.10 15.38
CA ASN A 43 -5.08 -1.71 14.95
C ASN A 43 -5.02 -0.31 14.33
N GLY A 44 -6.17 0.33 14.08
CA GLY A 44 -6.28 1.58 13.32
C GLY A 44 -6.39 1.38 11.81
N TRP A 45 -5.84 0.29 11.27
CA TRP A 45 -5.96 -0.09 9.85
C TRP A 45 -5.77 -1.60 9.66
N ALA A 46 -6.17 -2.09 8.49
CA ALA A 46 -5.90 -3.44 8.02
C ALA A 46 -5.05 -3.39 6.74
N VAL A 47 -4.30 -4.44 6.46
CA VAL A 47 -3.59 -4.62 5.18
C VAL A 47 -4.28 -5.72 4.39
N GLN A 48 -4.66 -5.42 3.17
CA GLN A 48 -5.19 -6.35 2.18
C GLN A 48 -4.10 -6.73 1.20
N TYR A 49 -3.92 -8.02 0.95
CA TYR A 49 -3.03 -8.53 -0.09
C TYR A 49 -3.87 -9.19 -1.19
N VAL A 50 -3.64 -8.80 -2.42
CA VAL A 50 -4.28 -9.37 -3.60
C VAL A 50 -3.24 -10.24 -4.32
N GLU A 51 -3.48 -11.55 -4.28
CA GLU A 51 -2.60 -12.51 -4.92
C GLU A 51 -2.85 -12.51 -6.42
N SER A 52 -1.78 -12.43 -7.17
CA SER A 52 -1.78 -12.54 -8.63
C SER A 52 -0.42 -13.08 -9.07
N GLU A 53 -0.40 -14.02 -9.98
CA GLU A 53 0.85 -14.59 -10.50
C GLU A 53 1.75 -13.54 -11.15
N ARG A 54 1.16 -12.54 -11.79
CA ARG A 54 1.90 -11.53 -12.56
C ARG A 54 1.98 -10.16 -11.90
N ARG A 55 0.99 -9.81 -11.10
CA ARG A 55 0.84 -8.45 -10.55
C ARG A 55 0.29 -8.46 -9.14
N PRO A 56 0.96 -9.14 -8.19
CA PRO A 56 0.53 -9.08 -6.79
C PRO A 56 0.65 -7.66 -6.26
N PHE A 57 -0.29 -7.27 -5.41
CA PHE A 57 -0.27 -5.98 -4.75
C PHE A 57 -0.93 -6.06 -3.37
N ALA A 58 -0.65 -5.08 -2.54
CA ALA A 58 -1.30 -4.93 -1.25
C ALA A 58 -1.64 -3.47 -0.99
N TYR A 59 -2.62 -3.24 -0.11
CA TYR A 59 -3.01 -1.90 0.28
C TYR A 59 -3.55 -1.86 1.70
N THR A 60 -3.53 -0.67 2.30
CA THR A 60 -4.15 -0.42 3.60
C THR A 60 -5.65 -0.13 3.46
N VAL A 61 -6.39 -0.39 4.52
CA VAL A 61 -7.79 0.00 4.68
C VAL A 61 -7.94 0.55 6.09
N GLY A 62 -8.29 1.81 6.24
CA GLY A 62 -8.48 2.45 7.56
C GLY A 62 -7.82 3.81 7.71
N LEU A 63 -6.77 4.11 6.94
CA LEU A 63 -6.08 5.40 7.01
C LEU A 63 -7.00 6.55 6.59
N HIS A 64 -7.93 6.29 5.67
CA HIS A 64 -8.93 7.26 5.23
C HIS A 64 -9.75 7.83 6.40
N ALA A 65 -10.08 7.01 7.40
CA ALA A 65 -10.81 7.45 8.59
C ALA A 65 -10.02 8.48 9.44
N CYS A 66 -8.70 8.51 9.28
CA CYS A 66 -7.81 9.49 9.91
C CYS A 66 -7.52 10.71 8.99
N GLY A 67 -8.22 10.86 7.87
CA GLY A 67 -7.98 11.92 6.89
C GLY A 67 -6.72 11.71 6.03
N LEU A 68 -6.11 10.53 6.09
CA LEU A 68 -4.91 10.16 5.35
C LEU A 68 -5.25 9.39 4.08
N PRO A 69 -4.43 9.46 3.01
CA PRO A 69 -4.57 8.57 1.88
C PRO A 69 -4.26 7.12 2.30
N GLU A 70 -4.97 6.17 1.72
CA GLU A 70 -4.59 4.76 1.82
C GLU A 70 -3.24 4.53 1.11
N LEU A 71 -2.51 3.51 1.52
CA LEU A 71 -1.22 3.15 0.95
C LEU A 71 -1.35 1.89 0.11
N LEU A 72 -0.66 1.83 -1.03
CA LEU A 72 -0.65 0.67 -1.92
C LEU A 72 0.79 0.35 -2.33
N ILE A 73 1.12 -0.95 -2.43
CA ILE A 73 2.42 -1.42 -2.91
C ILE A 73 2.23 -2.56 -3.90
N THR A 74 3.03 -2.61 -4.97
CA THR A 74 2.93 -3.61 -6.04
C THR A 74 4.20 -4.45 -6.16
N ALA A 75 4.06 -5.67 -6.70
CA ALA A 75 5.17 -6.56 -7.05
C ALA A 75 6.09 -6.91 -5.87
N VAL A 76 5.52 -7.15 -4.70
CA VAL A 76 6.23 -7.59 -3.49
C VAL A 76 5.57 -8.84 -2.90
N THR A 77 6.33 -9.59 -2.11
CA THR A 77 5.79 -10.72 -1.35
C THR A 77 4.84 -10.25 -0.25
N PRO A 78 3.89 -11.08 0.22
CA PRO A 78 2.98 -10.72 1.30
C PRO A 78 3.68 -10.24 2.57
N LYS A 79 4.77 -10.90 2.97
CA LYS A 79 5.56 -10.54 4.14
C LYS A 79 6.17 -9.13 4.00
N ARG A 80 6.73 -8.82 2.83
CA ARG A 80 7.31 -7.50 2.55
C ARG A 80 6.25 -6.43 2.46
N ALA A 81 5.13 -6.70 1.81
CA ALA A 81 3.99 -5.79 1.74
C ALA A 81 3.52 -5.38 3.14
N LEU A 82 3.29 -6.39 4.01
CA LEU A 82 2.85 -6.15 5.38
C LEU A 82 3.84 -5.29 6.18
N LEU A 83 5.14 -5.61 6.09
CA LEU A 83 6.18 -4.86 6.78
C LEU A 83 6.23 -3.40 6.32
N VAL A 84 6.32 -3.18 5.01
CA VAL A 84 6.48 -1.83 4.44
C VAL A 84 5.23 -0.98 4.67
N LEU A 85 4.04 -1.52 4.39
CA LEU A 85 2.78 -0.79 4.57
C LEU A 85 2.56 -0.42 6.04
N ASN A 86 2.79 -1.33 6.99
CA ASN A 86 2.65 -1.02 8.41
C ASN A 86 3.66 0.03 8.88
N THR A 87 4.92 -0.06 8.44
CA THR A 87 5.96 0.92 8.79
C THR A 87 5.58 2.31 8.32
N VAL A 88 5.15 2.43 7.05
CA VAL A 88 4.80 3.73 6.47
C VAL A 88 3.47 4.25 7.02
N ALA A 89 2.46 3.40 7.22
CA ALA A 89 1.18 3.78 7.83
C ALA A 89 1.41 4.34 9.24
N GLN A 90 2.23 3.66 10.05
CA GLN A 90 2.56 4.12 11.39
C GLN A 90 3.33 5.45 11.38
N TYR A 91 4.23 5.65 10.42
CA TYR A 91 4.88 6.93 10.21
C TYR A 91 3.87 8.03 9.87
N CYS A 92 2.97 7.81 8.91
CA CYS A 92 1.97 8.78 8.49
C CYS A 92 1.03 9.20 9.64
N ILE A 93 0.64 8.26 10.51
CA ILE A 93 -0.23 8.56 11.66
C ILE A 93 0.51 9.35 12.75
N ARG A 94 1.81 9.11 12.94
CA ARG A 94 2.59 9.76 14.01
C ARG A 94 3.13 11.13 13.64
N THR A 95 3.21 11.43 12.36
CA THR A 95 3.77 12.70 11.89
C THR A 95 2.66 13.68 11.51
N ASP A 96 2.76 14.92 11.99
CA ASP A 96 1.85 16.00 11.58
C ASP A 96 2.10 16.48 10.14
N ARG A 97 3.11 15.91 9.47
CA ARG A 97 3.47 16.30 8.09
C ARG A 97 2.77 15.39 7.09
N PRO A 98 1.95 15.93 6.19
CA PRO A 98 1.30 15.14 5.15
C PRO A 98 2.33 14.57 4.20
N VAL A 99 2.22 13.27 3.91
CA VAL A 99 2.95 12.64 2.82
C VAL A 99 2.22 12.94 1.52
N LEU A 100 2.96 13.49 0.54
CA LEU A 100 2.40 13.94 -0.74
C LEU A 100 3.03 13.18 -1.90
N PRO A 101 2.38 13.13 -3.06
CA PRO A 101 2.98 12.59 -4.29
C PRO A 101 4.32 13.27 -4.58
N GLY A 102 5.31 12.49 -5.02
CA GLY A 102 6.67 12.95 -5.32
C GLY A 102 7.62 13.02 -4.11
N HIS A 103 7.11 12.86 -2.87
CA HIS A 103 7.99 12.68 -1.72
C HIS A 103 8.74 11.35 -1.79
N THR A 104 9.90 11.29 -1.17
CA THR A 104 10.68 10.07 -1.00
C THR A 104 10.86 9.75 0.48
N MET A 105 10.99 8.46 0.78
CA MET A 105 11.27 7.96 2.12
C MET A 105 12.34 6.88 2.06
N GLU A 106 13.38 7.01 2.87
CA GLU A 106 14.38 5.98 3.05
C GLU A 106 13.99 5.07 4.21
N LEU A 107 13.92 3.77 3.94
CA LEU A 107 13.88 2.71 4.93
C LEU A 107 15.29 2.05 5.00
N PRO A 108 15.61 1.29 6.03
CA PRO A 108 16.97 0.74 6.23
C PRO A 108 17.55 0.00 5.02
N ASP A 109 16.72 -0.63 4.22
CA ASP A 109 17.10 -1.44 3.06
C ASP A 109 16.40 -1.04 1.76
N GLN A 110 15.70 0.11 1.74
CA GLN A 110 14.84 0.47 0.63
C GLN A 110 14.57 1.97 0.52
N LEU A 111 14.67 2.50 -0.70
CA LEU A 111 14.16 3.82 -1.04
C LEU A 111 12.75 3.68 -1.62
N LEU A 112 11.81 4.49 -1.14
CA LEU A 112 10.45 4.59 -1.62
C LEU A 112 10.20 5.97 -2.23
N GLU A 113 9.37 6.04 -3.27
CA GLU A 113 8.76 7.28 -3.77
C GLU A 113 7.24 7.14 -3.73
N PHE A 114 6.55 8.18 -3.29
CA PHE A 114 5.10 8.20 -3.21
C PHE A 114 4.50 8.71 -4.52
N VAL A 115 3.65 7.91 -5.14
CA VAL A 115 2.95 8.25 -6.39
C VAL A 115 1.45 8.18 -6.16
N GLU A 116 0.70 9.21 -6.55
CA GLU A 116 -0.75 9.19 -6.42
C GLU A 116 -1.36 8.11 -7.33
N VAL A 117 -2.23 7.26 -6.76
CA VAL A 117 -2.93 6.24 -7.54
C VAL A 117 -4.04 6.88 -8.36
N ALA A 118 -3.99 6.71 -9.68
CA ALA A 118 -4.92 7.39 -10.59
C ALA A 118 -6.38 6.90 -10.47
N GLN A 119 -6.58 5.62 -10.15
CA GLN A 119 -7.89 4.98 -10.05
C GLN A 119 -7.94 4.03 -8.85
N PRO A 120 -8.11 4.56 -7.61
CA PRO A 120 -8.15 3.73 -6.40
C PRO A 120 -9.26 2.68 -6.45
N ASP A 121 -10.43 3.00 -7.00
CA ASP A 121 -11.58 2.12 -7.16
C ASP A 121 -11.31 0.88 -8.02
N ALA A 122 -10.41 0.98 -8.99
CA ALA A 122 -10.00 -0.16 -9.82
C ALA A 122 -9.13 -1.18 -9.06
N HIS A 123 -8.52 -0.79 -7.94
CA HIS A 123 -7.54 -1.61 -7.22
C HIS A 123 -7.91 -1.90 -5.76
N MET A 124 -8.66 -1.00 -5.11
CA MET A 124 -8.84 -1.00 -3.66
C MET A 124 -10.31 -1.24 -3.26
N GLY A 125 -10.93 -2.27 -3.86
CA GLY A 125 -12.36 -2.54 -3.73
C GLY A 125 -12.89 -2.67 -2.31
N ILE A 126 -12.07 -3.08 -1.31
CA ILE A 126 -12.49 -3.12 0.09
C ILE A 126 -12.48 -1.71 0.70
N ALA A 127 -11.45 -0.91 0.45
CA ALA A 127 -11.41 0.46 0.95
C ALA A 127 -12.55 1.30 0.38
N VAL A 128 -12.78 1.20 -0.93
CA VAL A 128 -13.89 1.87 -1.61
C VAL A 128 -15.25 1.35 -1.13
N GLY A 129 -15.37 0.04 -0.86
CA GLY A 129 -16.59 -0.55 -0.31
C GLY A 129 -16.94 -0.06 1.09
N ILE A 130 -15.94 0.32 1.89
CA ILE A 130 -16.11 0.83 3.26
C ILE A 130 -16.28 2.36 3.27
N TYR A 131 -15.46 3.08 2.53
CA TYR A 131 -15.35 4.55 2.62
C TYR A 131 -15.93 5.30 1.41
N GLY A 132 -16.37 4.59 0.37
CA GLY A 132 -16.89 5.21 -0.85
C GLY A 132 -15.80 5.60 -1.85
N HIS A 133 -16.21 6.32 -2.90
CA HIS A 133 -15.34 6.68 -4.03
C HIS A 133 -14.37 7.84 -3.75
N ASP A 134 -14.50 8.51 -2.61
CA ASP A 134 -13.60 9.61 -2.21
C ASP A 134 -12.26 9.11 -1.62
N VAL A 135 -12.04 7.80 -1.62
CA VAL A 135 -10.78 7.19 -1.17
C VAL A 135 -9.63 7.66 -2.06
N ARG A 136 -8.69 8.35 -1.44
CA ARG A 136 -7.40 8.69 -2.06
C ARG A 136 -6.36 7.66 -1.69
N ALA A 137 -5.39 7.42 -2.57
CA ALA A 137 -4.33 6.46 -2.31
C ALA A 137 -2.97 6.92 -2.84
N LEU A 138 -1.92 6.56 -2.11
CA LEU A 138 -0.53 6.72 -2.51
C LEU A 138 0.11 5.35 -2.72
N GLN A 139 0.67 5.13 -3.89
CA GLN A 139 1.50 3.97 -4.16
C GLN A 139 2.91 4.19 -3.60
N LEU A 140 3.41 3.23 -2.86
CA LEU A 140 4.79 3.13 -2.42
C LEU A 140 5.60 2.47 -3.55
N VAL A 141 6.20 3.30 -4.40
CA VAL A 141 7.07 2.83 -5.49
C VAL A 141 8.46 2.62 -4.92
N TRP A 142 8.96 1.38 -5.01
CA TRP A 142 10.22 0.98 -4.40
C TRP A 142 11.37 0.93 -5.42
N ALA A 143 12.57 1.30 -4.98
CA ALA A 143 13.80 1.14 -5.73
C ALA A 143 14.33 -0.31 -5.66
N ASP A 144 15.02 -0.76 -6.69
CA ASP A 144 15.74 -2.03 -6.69
C ASP A 144 16.97 -2.01 -5.74
N ALA A 145 17.66 -3.14 -5.61
CA ALA A 145 18.84 -3.27 -4.75
C ALA A 145 20.01 -2.32 -5.14
N ASN A 146 19.94 -1.68 -6.30
CA ASN A 146 20.89 -0.68 -6.75
C ASN A 146 20.31 0.75 -6.68
N PHE A 147 19.26 0.96 -5.88
CA PHE A 147 18.55 2.24 -5.73
C PHE A 147 17.97 2.79 -7.05
N ARG A 148 17.62 1.93 -7.98
CA ARG A 148 17.00 2.33 -9.25
C ARG A 148 15.50 2.21 -9.16
N MET A 149 14.81 3.22 -9.62
CA MET A 149 13.34 3.27 -9.67
C MET A 149 12.79 2.62 -10.96
N PRO A 150 11.51 2.20 -11.00
CA PRO A 150 10.91 1.52 -12.16
C PRO A 150 11.00 2.25 -13.51
N TRP A 151 11.16 3.56 -13.49
CA TRP A 151 11.37 4.37 -14.70
C TRP A 151 12.81 4.35 -15.22
N SER A 152 13.73 3.72 -14.52
CA SER A 152 15.07 3.45 -15.04
C SER A 152 15.04 2.25 -15.99
N ALA A 153 15.67 2.36 -17.16
CA ALA A 153 15.82 1.24 -18.08
C ALA A 153 16.60 0.03 -17.48
N ARG A 154 17.34 0.28 -16.40
CA ARG A 154 18.14 -0.74 -15.71
C ARG A 154 17.49 -1.22 -14.42
N PHE A 155 16.22 -0.90 -14.19
CA PHE A 155 15.48 -1.35 -13.00
C PHE A 155 15.33 -2.86 -13.00
N ASN A 156 15.70 -3.50 -11.88
CA ASN A 156 15.48 -4.91 -11.55
C ASN A 156 15.66 -5.87 -12.74
N PRO A 157 16.85 -5.90 -13.38
CA PRO A 157 17.07 -6.70 -14.59
C PRO A 157 16.84 -8.19 -14.29
N GLY A 158 15.95 -8.84 -15.04
CA GLY A 158 15.57 -10.25 -14.87
C GLY A 158 14.57 -10.52 -13.73
N GLY A 159 14.18 -9.50 -12.96
CA GLY A 159 13.18 -9.60 -11.91
C GLY A 159 11.78 -9.16 -12.33
N MET A 160 10.85 -9.22 -11.37
CA MET A 160 9.47 -8.76 -11.58
C MET A 160 9.44 -7.25 -11.81
N ARG A 161 8.75 -6.81 -12.86
CA ARG A 161 8.52 -5.39 -13.09
C ARG A 161 7.46 -4.88 -12.13
N GLN A 162 7.74 -3.77 -11.47
CA GLN A 162 6.79 -3.09 -10.61
C GLN A 162 5.83 -2.24 -11.45
N PRO A 163 4.51 -2.53 -11.49
CA PRO A 163 3.53 -1.63 -12.07
C PRO A 163 3.46 -0.32 -11.28
N VAL A 164 3.46 0.82 -11.97
CA VAL A 164 3.20 2.14 -11.38
C VAL A 164 1.79 2.55 -11.81
N LEU A 165 0.91 2.82 -10.83
CA LEU A 165 -0.53 2.99 -11.03
C LEU A 165 -0.96 4.46 -11.12
N GLY A 166 -0.01 5.37 -11.29
CA GLY A 166 -0.27 6.80 -11.40
C GLY A 166 0.82 7.54 -12.16
N ARG A 167 0.67 8.85 -12.22
CA ARG A 167 1.69 9.74 -12.80
C ARG A 167 2.69 10.14 -11.74
N ARG A 168 3.96 10.04 -12.06
CA ARG A 168 5.03 10.54 -11.22
C ARG A 168 5.00 12.07 -11.17
N GLU A 169 4.98 12.61 -9.96
CA GLU A 169 5.28 14.02 -9.73
C GLU A 169 6.76 14.15 -9.34
N THR A 170 7.46 15.11 -9.94
CA THR A 170 8.84 15.40 -9.54
C THR A 170 8.77 16.51 -8.50
N ARG A 171 8.99 16.17 -7.23
CA ARG A 171 9.15 17.15 -6.15
C ARG A 171 10.56 17.06 -5.58
N CYS A 172 11.03 18.17 -5.02
CA CYS A 172 12.30 18.19 -4.28
C CYS A 172 12.21 17.24 -3.07
N PRO A 173 13.29 16.53 -2.71
CA PRO A 173 13.31 15.70 -1.50
C PRO A 173 12.89 16.52 -0.28
N LEU A 174 12.09 15.91 0.61
CA LEU A 174 11.84 16.46 1.93
C LEU A 174 13.16 16.44 2.70
N HIS A 175 13.79 17.58 2.83
CA HIS A 175 14.94 17.73 3.73
C HIS A 175 14.38 17.81 5.17
N PRO A 176 14.88 16.96 6.12
CA PRO A 176 14.43 16.99 7.51
C PRO A 176 14.80 18.28 8.27
N SER A 177 15.48 19.21 7.63
CA SER A 177 16.02 20.43 8.25
C SER A 177 15.96 21.62 7.28
N ASP A 178 14.78 22.17 7.02
CA ASP A 178 14.69 23.55 6.58
C ASP A 178 13.80 24.34 7.58
N PRO A 179 14.46 25.06 8.54
CA PRO A 179 13.75 25.89 9.51
C PRO A 179 13.46 27.30 8.98
N ARG A 180 13.38 27.49 7.66
CA ARG A 180 13.17 28.82 7.07
C ARG A 180 11.94 28.85 6.20
N SER A 181 10.78 29.04 6.85
CA SER A 181 9.62 29.75 6.30
C SER A 181 8.73 30.30 7.41
N ASP A 182 9.36 31.08 8.32
CA ASP A 182 8.66 32.08 9.10
C ASP A 182 9.27 33.44 8.72
N THR A 183 8.62 34.11 7.79
CA THR A 183 8.59 35.58 7.70
C THR A 183 7.35 36.01 6.91
#